data_f9dc922f9960b82ba60e93cc87df30ca
#
_entry.id   f9dc922f9960b82ba60e93cc87df30ca
#
_cell.length_a   1.000
_cell.length_b   1.000
_cell.length_c   1.000
_cell.angle_alpha   90.00
_cell.angle_beta   90.00
_cell.angle_gamma   90.00
#
_symmetry.space_group_name_H-M   'P 1'
#
loop_
_entity.id
_entity.type
_entity.pdbx_description
1 polymer ?
#
loop_
_entity_poly.entity_id
_entity_poly.type
_entity_poly.pdbx_seq_one_letter_code
_entity_poly.pdbx_strand_id
1 'polypeptide(L)'
;MDKLNRKHKAFNALSRCVYPTLAIENFIKVLMTWVDLMFSGGIVYANSGVGKTLSIHYIIQTFNNYYNSKIPIYTYSVSSSQTSEANFYKEILNYLNFNNNRRNHRGSVANNRARIADFLSARAQEVGESRVMLFIDEAENLSHNQLSWLISIQNQIKHNHVKLMTILVRTNELKDKKESLKKLGQRQITRRFMTMEYRFPGLSVPSDINSLLSAIDNTKIKINNKEQSLVSYFIPAATKGSFKIREYSKEVYELLIGSI
;
A
#
# COMPACT_ATOMS: atom_id res chain seq x y z
N MET A 1 14.27 0.32 35.10
CA MET A 1 13.71 0.10 33.75
C MET A 1 14.60 0.84 32.76
N ASP A 2 15.57 0.12 32.19
CA ASP A 2 16.45 0.68 31.17
C ASP A 2 15.63 1.13 29.96
N LYS A 3 15.82 2.39 29.58
CA LYS A 3 15.23 2.96 28.37
C LYS A 3 15.63 2.05 27.20
N LEU A 4 14.71 1.25 26.69
CA LEU A 4 14.91 0.46 25.47
C LEU A 4 15.52 1.39 24.42
N ASN A 5 16.79 1.15 24.12
CA ASN A 5 17.50 1.99 23.18
C ASN A 5 16.91 1.76 21.80
N ARG A 6 16.08 2.69 21.31
CA ARG A 6 15.40 2.65 20.02
C ARG A 6 16.34 2.45 18.82
N LYS A 7 17.66 2.56 19.04
CA LYS A 7 18.72 2.29 18.05
C LYS A 7 19.16 0.83 18.01
N HIS A 8 18.58 -0.05 18.82
CA HIS A 8 18.98 -1.46 18.87
C HIS A 8 18.68 -2.18 17.55
N LYS A 9 19.63 -2.97 17.05
CA LYS A 9 19.52 -3.68 15.75
C LYS A 9 18.27 -4.55 15.63
N ALA A 10 17.84 -5.18 16.73
CA ALA A 10 16.61 -5.97 16.74
C ALA A 10 15.35 -5.14 16.64
N PHE A 11 15.32 -3.92 17.22
CA PHE A 11 14.20 -2.99 17.08
C PHE A 11 14.05 -2.49 15.64
N ASN A 12 15.18 -2.23 14.97
CA ASN A 12 15.20 -1.87 13.56
C ASN A 12 14.78 -3.05 12.67
N ALA A 13 15.08 -4.28 13.05
CA ALA A 13 14.59 -5.47 12.35
C ALA A 13 13.07 -5.61 12.49
N LEU A 14 12.53 -5.43 13.70
CA LEU A 14 11.08 -5.48 13.99
C LEU A 14 10.29 -4.41 13.22
N SER A 15 10.79 -3.18 13.21
CA SER A 15 10.13 -2.05 12.52
C SER A 15 10.10 -2.20 11.00
N ARG A 16 10.91 -3.09 10.43
CA ARG A 16 10.97 -3.39 9.00
C ARG A 16 10.20 -4.65 8.62
N CYS A 17 9.82 -5.47 9.59
CA CYS A 17 9.04 -6.69 9.34
C CYS A 17 7.56 -6.34 9.23
N VAL A 18 6.97 -6.55 8.06
CA VAL A 18 5.52 -6.56 7.92
C VAL A 18 5.09 -8.02 7.94
N TYR A 19 4.27 -8.39 8.90
CA TYR A 19 3.78 -9.75 9.04
C TYR A 19 2.52 -9.93 8.19
N PRO A 20 2.41 -11.03 7.42
CA PRO A 20 1.18 -11.37 6.73
C PRO A 20 0.09 -11.63 7.77
N THR A 21 -1.00 -10.89 7.66
CA THR A 21 -2.21 -11.12 8.43
C THR A 21 -3.29 -11.64 7.50
N LEU A 22 -4.32 -12.29 8.04
CA LEU A 22 -5.46 -12.74 7.24
C LEU A 22 -6.10 -11.58 6.46
N ALA A 23 -6.12 -10.38 7.06
CA ALA A 23 -6.60 -9.17 6.39
C ALA A 23 -5.78 -8.82 5.14
N ILE A 24 -4.44 -8.92 5.22
CA ILE A 24 -3.53 -8.66 4.08
C ILE A 24 -3.70 -9.75 3.02
N GLU A 25 -3.77 -11.03 3.40
CA GLU A 25 -3.97 -12.12 2.46
C GLU A 25 -5.30 -12.01 1.70
N ASN A 26 -6.38 -11.66 2.40
CA ASN A 26 -7.68 -11.43 1.78
C ASN A 26 -7.65 -10.22 0.84
N PHE A 27 -6.92 -9.17 1.22
CA PHE A 27 -6.74 -8.02 0.33
C PHE A 27 -5.96 -8.39 -0.95
N ILE A 28 -4.90 -9.20 -0.84
CA ILE A 28 -4.19 -9.73 -2.01
C ILE A 28 -5.14 -10.51 -2.92
N LYS A 29 -5.98 -11.40 -2.40
CA LYS A 29 -6.98 -12.15 -3.18
C LYS A 29 -7.96 -11.23 -3.92
N VAL A 30 -8.41 -10.17 -3.25
CA VAL A 30 -9.27 -9.15 -3.89
C VAL A 30 -8.54 -8.45 -5.03
N LEU A 31 -7.29 -8.05 -4.82
CA LEU A 31 -6.48 -7.43 -5.86
C LEU A 31 -6.24 -8.37 -7.05
N MET A 32 -5.99 -9.66 -6.80
CA MET A 32 -5.86 -10.68 -7.84
C MET A 32 -7.12 -10.72 -8.72
N THR A 33 -8.29 -10.79 -8.07
CA THR A 33 -9.59 -10.75 -8.77
C THR A 33 -9.75 -9.47 -9.60
N TRP A 34 -9.36 -8.32 -9.07
CA TRP A 34 -9.46 -7.05 -9.80
C TRP A 34 -8.52 -7.01 -11.01
N VAL A 35 -7.34 -7.61 -10.89
CA VAL A 35 -6.37 -7.75 -11.97
C VAL A 35 -6.92 -8.69 -13.06
N ASP A 36 -7.48 -9.85 -12.69
CA ASP A 36 -8.06 -10.82 -13.62
C ASP A 36 -9.23 -10.23 -14.41
N LEU A 37 -10.09 -9.50 -13.73
CA LEU A 37 -11.24 -8.80 -14.33
C LEU A 37 -10.85 -7.53 -15.08
N MET A 38 -9.57 -7.21 -15.14
CA MET A 38 -9.05 -6.06 -15.90
C MET A 38 -9.68 -4.73 -15.48
N PHE A 39 -9.95 -4.51 -14.20
CA PHE A 39 -10.48 -3.22 -13.72
C PHE A 39 -9.44 -2.09 -13.88
N SER A 40 -9.92 -0.88 -14.16
CA SER A 40 -9.06 0.31 -14.28
C SER A 40 -8.67 0.89 -12.92
N GLY A 41 -9.39 0.52 -11.86
CA GLY A 41 -9.12 0.96 -10.50
C GLY A 41 -10.20 0.54 -9.52
N GLY A 42 -9.93 0.78 -8.25
CA GLY A 42 -10.84 0.49 -7.16
C GLY A 42 -10.49 1.32 -5.93
N ILE A 43 -11.33 1.22 -4.92
CA ILE A 43 -11.16 1.91 -3.65
C ILE A 43 -11.00 0.90 -2.54
N VAL A 44 -9.98 1.13 -1.72
CA VAL A 44 -9.76 0.44 -0.46
C VAL A 44 -9.96 1.44 0.66
N TYR A 45 -10.85 1.14 1.58
CA TYR A 45 -11.14 2.04 2.69
C TYR A 45 -11.11 1.31 4.03
N ALA A 46 -10.70 2.02 5.07
CA ALA A 46 -10.69 1.52 6.44
C ALA A 46 -10.54 2.68 7.42
N ASN A 47 -10.75 2.40 8.71
CA ASN A 47 -10.45 3.35 9.77
C ASN A 47 -8.98 3.79 9.76
N SER A 48 -8.67 4.93 10.36
CA SER A 48 -7.28 5.33 10.57
C SER A 48 -6.57 4.34 11.49
N GLY A 49 -5.25 4.18 11.33
CA GLY A 49 -4.43 3.34 12.23
C GLY A 49 -4.50 1.83 12.01
N VAL A 50 -5.39 1.30 11.17
CA VAL A 50 -5.56 -0.17 10.98
C VAL A 50 -4.48 -0.84 10.12
N GLY A 51 -3.42 -0.14 9.73
CA GLY A 51 -2.29 -0.73 9.01
C GLY A 51 -2.39 -0.71 7.48
N LYS A 52 -3.24 0.15 6.87
CA LYS A 52 -3.37 0.27 5.41
C LYS A 52 -2.03 0.47 4.69
N THR A 53 -1.28 1.49 5.09
CA THR A 53 0.03 1.82 4.50
C THR A 53 1.03 0.66 4.62
N LEU A 54 1.09 0.01 5.79
CA LEU A 54 1.93 -1.18 5.98
C LEU A 54 1.51 -2.33 5.06
N SER A 55 0.21 -2.54 4.88
CA SER A 55 -0.32 -3.55 3.96
C SER A 55 0.08 -3.27 2.52
N ILE A 56 0.04 -2.02 2.07
CA ILE A 56 0.49 -1.62 0.73
C ILE A 56 1.99 -1.96 0.56
N HIS A 57 2.82 -1.63 1.54
CA HIS A 57 4.25 -1.95 1.50
C HIS A 57 4.51 -3.45 1.38
N TYR A 58 3.78 -4.27 2.13
CA TYR A 58 3.86 -5.73 2.04
C TYR A 58 3.43 -6.23 0.65
N ILE A 59 2.31 -5.72 0.13
CA ILE A 59 1.76 -6.10 -1.17
C ILE A 59 2.75 -5.78 -2.30
N ILE A 60 3.37 -4.60 -2.29
CA ILE A 60 4.37 -4.21 -3.30
C ILE A 60 5.50 -5.26 -3.37
N GLN A 61 5.90 -5.82 -2.24
CA GLN A 61 7.00 -6.78 -2.16
C GLN A 61 6.57 -8.22 -2.49
N THR A 62 5.33 -8.58 -2.27
CA THR A 62 4.91 -9.99 -2.25
C THR A 62 3.83 -10.36 -3.27
N PHE A 63 3.05 -9.40 -3.77
CA PHE A 63 1.91 -9.65 -4.68
C PHE A 63 2.31 -10.51 -5.88
N ASN A 64 3.42 -10.19 -6.52
CA ASN A 64 3.88 -10.93 -7.70
C ASN A 64 4.22 -12.39 -7.41
N ASN A 65 4.66 -12.71 -6.19
CA ASN A 65 4.88 -14.10 -5.76
C ASN A 65 3.54 -14.83 -5.59
N TYR A 66 2.53 -14.16 -5.00
CA TYR A 66 1.19 -14.75 -4.84
C TYR A 66 0.47 -14.93 -6.18
N TYR A 67 0.60 -13.94 -7.07
CA TYR A 67 -0.09 -13.93 -8.36
C TYR A 67 0.70 -14.57 -9.49
N ASN A 68 1.93 -15.02 -9.21
CA ASN A 68 2.86 -15.58 -10.22
C ASN A 68 3.03 -14.66 -11.44
N SER A 69 3.29 -13.40 -11.23
CA SER A 69 3.41 -12.37 -12.27
C SER A 69 4.64 -11.48 -12.04
N LYS A 70 4.84 -10.54 -12.94
CA LYS A 70 5.89 -9.51 -12.84
C LYS A 70 5.32 -8.10 -12.94
N ILE A 71 4.04 -7.91 -12.59
CA ILE A 71 3.37 -6.61 -12.69
C ILE A 71 4.15 -5.55 -11.91
N PRO A 72 4.59 -4.45 -12.55
CA PRO A 72 5.20 -3.34 -11.81
C PRO A 72 4.17 -2.68 -10.88
N ILE A 73 4.54 -2.52 -9.61
CA ILE A 73 3.67 -1.96 -8.58
C ILE A 73 4.36 -0.77 -7.95
N TYR A 74 3.64 0.35 -7.91
CA TYR A 74 4.13 1.62 -7.35
C TYR A 74 3.16 2.18 -6.32
N THR A 75 3.65 3.09 -5.49
CA THR A 75 2.84 3.84 -4.54
C THR A 75 3.13 5.33 -4.65
N TYR A 76 2.10 6.13 -4.40
CA TYR A 76 2.17 7.58 -4.26
C TYR A 76 1.32 8.00 -3.06
N SER A 77 1.87 8.73 -2.11
CA SER A 77 1.12 9.32 -1.00
C SER A 77 0.80 10.78 -1.30
N VAL A 78 -0.45 11.15 -1.13
CA VAL A 78 -0.94 12.49 -1.49
C VAL A 78 -0.58 13.48 -0.40
N SER A 79 0.29 14.44 -0.72
CA SER A 79 0.75 15.46 0.23
C SER A 79 -0.22 16.63 0.40
N SER A 80 -0.96 17.00 -0.66
CA SER A 80 -1.86 18.16 -0.64
C SER A 80 -2.94 18.09 -1.71
N SER A 81 -4.15 18.54 -1.37
CA SER A 81 -5.25 18.71 -2.32
C SER A 81 -5.11 20.00 -3.15
N GLN A 82 -4.32 20.96 -2.67
CA GLN A 82 -4.13 22.27 -3.32
C GLN A 82 -2.75 22.29 -4.02
N THR A 83 -2.65 21.64 -5.16
CA THR A 83 -1.44 21.67 -5.99
C THR A 83 -1.81 22.01 -7.43
N SER A 84 -0.86 22.60 -8.17
CA SER A 84 -1.02 22.79 -9.61
C SER A 84 -0.81 21.45 -10.34
N GLU A 85 -1.39 21.33 -11.54
CA GLU A 85 -1.23 20.13 -12.38
C GLU A 85 0.26 19.79 -12.62
N ALA A 86 1.07 20.82 -12.87
CA ALA A 86 2.50 20.64 -13.07
C ALA A 86 3.21 20.06 -11.84
N ASN A 87 2.86 20.55 -10.65
CA ASN A 87 3.45 20.06 -9.40
C ASN A 87 2.96 18.65 -9.08
N PHE A 88 1.67 18.35 -9.29
CA PHE A 88 1.12 17.00 -9.10
C PHE A 88 1.89 15.96 -9.93
N TYR A 89 2.11 16.20 -11.22
CA TYR A 89 2.90 15.27 -12.03
C TYR A 89 4.37 15.19 -11.62
N LYS A 90 4.96 16.30 -11.15
CA LYS A 90 6.33 16.25 -10.60
C LYS A 90 6.43 15.42 -9.34
N GLU A 91 5.46 15.53 -8.44
CA GLU A 91 5.40 14.70 -7.23
C GLU A 91 5.32 13.22 -7.59
N ILE A 92 4.43 12.82 -8.50
CA ILE A 92 4.34 11.43 -8.97
C ILE A 92 5.68 10.97 -9.57
N LEU A 93 6.32 11.76 -10.43
CA LEU A 93 7.63 11.43 -11.00
C LEU A 93 8.70 11.21 -9.92
N ASN A 94 8.69 12.01 -8.86
CA ASN A 94 9.61 11.85 -7.74
C ASN A 94 9.36 10.53 -6.99
N TYR A 95 8.10 10.18 -6.73
CA TYR A 95 7.73 8.90 -6.09
C TYR A 95 8.10 7.69 -6.95
N LEU A 96 8.04 7.81 -8.27
CA LEU A 96 8.47 6.77 -9.20
C LEU A 96 10.00 6.62 -9.26
N ASN A 97 10.76 7.37 -8.45
CA ASN A 97 12.23 7.42 -8.50
C ASN A 97 12.77 7.70 -9.92
N PHE A 98 12.05 8.53 -10.65
CA PHE A 98 12.46 8.92 -11.98
C PHE A 98 13.65 9.88 -11.87
N ASN A 99 14.86 9.31 -11.75
CA ASN A 99 16.11 10.06 -11.66
C ASN A 99 16.35 10.85 -12.94
N ASN A 100 16.05 12.13 -12.87
CA ASN A 100 16.35 13.07 -13.91
C ASN A 100 17.78 13.61 -13.71
N ASN A 101 18.78 12.94 -14.25
CA ASN A 101 20.15 13.47 -14.38
C ASN A 101 20.24 14.65 -15.37
N ARG A 102 19.15 15.19 -15.86
CA ARG A 102 19.10 16.35 -16.74
C ARG A 102 18.62 17.58 -15.98
N ARG A 103 19.52 18.52 -15.81
CA ARG A 103 19.42 19.79 -15.06
C ARG A 103 18.31 20.78 -15.49
N ASN A 104 17.37 20.44 -16.36
CA ASN A 104 16.33 21.35 -16.86
C ASN A 104 14.94 20.78 -16.66
N HIS A 105 14.37 20.94 -15.45
CA HIS A 105 13.03 20.47 -15.08
C HIS A 105 11.91 21.51 -15.29
N ARG A 106 12.00 22.35 -16.28
CA ARG A 106 10.85 23.14 -16.76
C ARG A 106 10.08 22.37 -17.84
N GLY A 107 9.68 21.13 -17.52
CA GLY A 107 8.77 20.40 -18.41
C GLY A 107 7.38 21.03 -18.38
N SER A 108 6.75 21.21 -19.55
CA SER A 108 5.33 21.55 -19.58
C SER A 108 4.49 20.47 -18.90
N VAL A 109 3.26 20.80 -18.52
CA VAL A 109 2.29 19.85 -17.93
C VAL A 109 2.17 18.59 -18.81
N ALA A 110 2.02 18.80 -20.13
CA ALA A 110 1.94 17.70 -21.10
C ALA A 110 3.18 16.81 -21.11
N ASN A 111 4.37 17.40 -21.04
CA ASN A 111 5.62 16.64 -21.00
C ASN A 111 5.76 15.81 -19.72
N ASN A 112 5.40 16.36 -18.56
CA ASN A 112 5.45 15.61 -17.30
C ASN A 112 4.47 14.44 -17.30
N ARG A 113 3.26 14.63 -17.82
CA ARG A 113 2.28 13.56 -17.98
C ARG A 113 2.78 12.47 -18.93
N ALA A 114 3.33 12.84 -20.10
CA ALA A 114 3.89 11.88 -21.05
C ALA A 114 5.02 11.06 -20.40
N ARG A 115 5.93 11.70 -19.68
CA ARG A 115 7.04 11.03 -18.99
C ARG A 115 6.59 10.02 -17.95
N ILE A 116 5.49 10.29 -17.20
CA ILE A 116 4.90 9.30 -16.28
C ILE A 116 4.41 8.10 -17.09
N ALA A 117 3.64 8.34 -18.15
CA ALA A 117 3.07 7.28 -18.98
C ALA A 117 4.17 6.44 -19.66
N ASP A 118 5.19 7.08 -20.20
CA ASP A 118 6.32 6.40 -20.87
C ASP A 118 7.14 5.58 -19.87
N PHE A 119 7.42 6.13 -18.68
CA PHE A 119 8.13 5.40 -17.62
C PHE A 119 7.37 4.15 -17.21
N LEU A 120 6.09 4.27 -16.88
CA LEU A 120 5.28 3.14 -16.44
C LEU A 120 5.11 2.10 -17.54
N SER A 121 4.95 2.54 -18.79
CA SER A 121 4.86 1.64 -19.96
C SER A 121 6.16 0.89 -20.19
N ALA A 122 7.30 1.58 -20.15
CA ALA A 122 8.61 0.95 -20.32
C ALA A 122 8.86 -0.11 -19.25
N ARG A 123 8.52 0.18 -17.99
CA ARG A 123 8.65 -0.78 -16.88
C ARG A 123 7.78 -2.03 -17.05
N ALA A 124 6.56 -1.89 -17.58
CA ALA A 124 5.72 -3.05 -17.90
C ALA A 124 6.32 -3.87 -19.04
N GLN A 125 6.73 -3.22 -20.13
CA GLN A 125 7.31 -3.86 -21.30
C GLN A 125 8.62 -4.59 -20.99
N GLU A 126 9.50 -4.01 -20.16
CA GLU A 126 10.76 -4.64 -19.71
C GLU A 126 10.56 -6.00 -19.07
N VAL A 127 9.43 -6.23 -18.42
CA VAL A 127 9.10 -7.50 -17.74
C VAL A 127 8.08 -8.35 -18.50
N GLY A 128 7.70 -7.92 -19.72
CA GLY A 128 6.73 -8.62 -20.57
C GLY A 128 5.28 -8.50 -20.09
N GLU A 129 4.96 -7.47 -19.31
CA GLU A 129 3.61 -7.22 -18.80
C GLU A 129 2.91 -6.11 -19.59
N SER A 130 1.58 -6.20 -19.68
CA SER A 130 0.73 -5.15 -20.23
C SER A 130 -0.02 -4.34 -19.15
N ARG A 131 0.37 -4.50 -17.90
CA ARG A 131 -0.31 -3.95 -16.74
C ARG A 131 0.68 -3.30 -15.76
N VAL A 132 0.23 -2.23 -15.12
CA VAL A 132 0.93 -1.55 -14.02
C VAL A 132 -0.08 -1.26 -12.92
N MET A 133 0.32 -1.39 -11.68
CA MET A 133 -0.51 -1.08 -10.52
C MET A 133 0.07 0.15 -9.79
N LEU A 134 -0.79 1.12 -9.50
CA LEU A 134 -0.43 2.33 -8.76
C LEU A 134 -1.36 2.49 -7.56
N PHE A 135 -0.82 2.34 -6.36
CA PHE A 135 -1.51 2.69 -5.13
C PHE A 135 -1.39 4.18 -4.87
N ILE A 136 -2.51 4.81 -4.59
CA ILE A 136 -2.58 6.19 -4.12
C ILE A 136 -2.97 6.15 -2.65
N ASP A 137 -2.01 6.33 -1.76
CA ASP A 137 -2.26 6.39 -0.32
C ASP A 137 -2.74 7.78 0.09
N GLU A 138 -3.50 7.87 1.18
CA GLU A 138 -4.15 9.10 1.65
C GLU A 138 -5.04 9.76 0.57
N ALA A 139 -5.73 8.92 -0.22
CA ALA A 139 -6.55 9.37 -1.36
C ALA A 139 -7.74 10.26 -0.98
N GLU A 140 -8.08 10.37 0.30
CA GLU A 140 -9.01 11.38 0.82
C GLU A 140 -8.56 12.81 0.55
N ASN A 141 -7.24 13.03 0.47
CA ASN A 141 -6.64 14.32 0.17
C ASN A 141 -6.69 14.71 -1.32
N LEU A 142 -7.05 13.77 -2.22
CA LEU A 142 -7.19 14.09 -3.64
C LEU A 142 -8.33 15.05 -3.90
N SER A 143 -8.03 16.15 -4.59
CA SER A 143 -9.05 17.02 -5.15
C SER A 143 -9.69 16.38 -6.39
N HIS A 144 -10.82 16.94 -6.81
CA HIS A 144 -11.48 16.55 -8.05
C HIS A 144 -10.56 16.70 -9.29
N ASN A 145 -9.79 17.79 -9.36
CA ASN A 145 -8.87 18.04 -10.46
C ASN A 145 -7.76 16.97 -10.51
N GLN A 146 -7.21 16.59 -9.37
CA GLN A 146 -6.19 15.55 -9.30
C GLN A 146 -6.72 14.19 -9.76
N LEU A 147 -7.96 13.83 -9.43
CA LEU A 147 -8.60 12.63 -9.98
C LEU A 147 -8.74 12.70 -11.51
N SER A 148 -9.07 13.88 -12.07
CA SER A 148 -9.13 14.09 -13.52
C SER A 148 -7.73 13.98 -14.16
N TRP A 149 -6.68 14.46 -13.51
CA TRP A 149 -5.31 14.34 -13.97
C TRP A 149 -4.82 12.88 -13.95
N LEU A 150 -5.24 12.09 -12.95
CA LEU A 150 -4.98 10.64 -12.94
C LEU A 150 -5.65 9.94 -14.13
N ILE A 151 -6.87 10.32 -14.50
CA ILE A 151 -7.54 9.82 -15.72
C ILE A 151 -6.70 10.17 -16.97
N SER A 152 -6.15 11.39 -17.01
CA SER A 152 -5.30 11.80 -18.12
C SER A 152 -4.05 10.93 -18.26
N ILE A 153 -3.41 10.54 -17.14
CA ILE A 153 -2.31 9.57 -17.14
C ILE A 153 -2.80 8.21 -17.65
N GLN A 154 -3.93 7.69 -17.15
CA GLN A 154 -4.49 6.40 -17.60
C GLN A 154 -4.81 6.39 -19.10
N ASN A 155 -5.28 7.51 -19.64
CA ASN A 155 -5.55 7.63 -21.07
C ASN A 155 -4.24 7.65 -21.87
N GLN A 156 -3.21 8.38 -21.39
CA GLN A 156 -1.92 8.46 -22.06
C GLN A 156 -1.23 7.09 -22.10
N ILE A 157 -1.18 6.36 -21.00
CA ILE A 157 -0.51 5.05 -20.93
C ILE A 157 -1.22 3.99 -21.79
N LYS A 158 -2.52 4.12 -21.99
CA LYS A 158 -3.30 3.23 -22.85
C LYS A 158 -2.84 3.27 -24.31
N HIS A 159 -2.34 4.40 -24.80
CA HIS A 159 -1.77 4.51 -26.14
C HIS A 159 -0.53 3.62 -26.34
N ASN A 160 0.17 3.30 -25.26
CA ASN A 160 1.32 2.40 -25.25
C ASN A 160 0.92 0.92 -25.03
N HIS A 161 -0.37 0.58 -25.20
CA HIS A 161 -0.92 -0.77 -24.98
C HIS A 161 -0.71 -1.32 -23.56
N VAL A 162 -0.49 -0.43 -22.58
CA VAL A 162 -0.38 -0.78 -21.17
C VAL A 162 -1.60 -0.27 -20.42
N LYS A 163 -2.06 -1.04 -19.44
CA LYS A 163 -3.18 -0.68 -18.57
C LYS A 163 -2.67 -0.27 -17.20
N LEU A 164 -2.98 0.95 -16.78
CA LEU A 164 -2.74 1.44 -15.44
C LEU A 164 -3.97 1.16 -14.56
N MET A 165 -3.79 0.31 -13.56
CA MET A 165 -4.76 0.06 -12.50
C MET A 165 -4.43 0.98 -11.32
N THR A 166 -5.35 1.88 -10.98
CA THR A 166 -5.15 2.84 -9.89
C THR A 166 -6.01 2.44 -8.69
N ILE A 167 -5.37 2.20 -7.54
CA ILE A 167 -6.04 1.79 -6.31
C ILE A 167 -5.98 2.95 -5.33
N LEU A 168 -7.14 3.53 -5.03
CA LEU A 168 -7.27 4.62 -4.06
C LEU A 168 -7.41 4.04 -2.67
N VAL A 169 -6.45 4.32 -1.79
CA VAL A 169 -6.46 3.87 -0.40
C VAL A 169 -6.74 5.07 0.50
N ARG A 170 -7.73 4.93 1.39
CA ARG A 170 -8.25 6.08 2.13
C ARG A 170 -8.97 5.69 3.43
N THR A 171 -9.33 6.70 4.22
CA THR A 171 -10.18 6.56 5.40
C THR A 171 -11.66 6.40 5.04
N ASN A 172 -12.51 6.04 6.02
CA ASN A 172 -13.93 5.66 5.81
C ASN A 172 -14.87 6.76 5.26
N GLU A 173 -14.45 8.02 5.20
CA GLU A 173 -15.29 9.18 4.79
C GLU A 173 -15.73 9.18 3.32
N LEU A 174 -15.86 8.00 2.72
CA LEU A 174 -15.99 7.80 1.27
C LEU A 174 -17.38 7.97 0.71
N LYS A 175 -18.42 7.61 1.47
CA LYS A 175 -19.78 7.61 0.93
C LYS A 175 -20.18 8.97 0.43
N ASP A 176 -19.89 10.01 1.21
CA ASP A 176 -20.28 11.40 0.91
C ASP A 176 -19.56 11.92 -0.35
N LYS A 177 -18.27 11.57 -0.53
CA LYS A 177 -17.51 12.01 -1.72
C LYS A 177 -17.96 11.31 -2.99
N LYS A 178 -18.33 10.03 -2.93
CA LYS A 178 -18.86 9.29 -4.08
C LYS A 178 -20.23 9.84 -4.51
N GLU A 179 -21.09 10.14 -3.55
CA GLU A 179 -22.39 10.76 -3.83
C GLU A 179 -22.23 12.17 -4.36
N SER A 180 -21.34 12.98 -3.81
CA SER A 180 -21.00 14.30 -4.29
C SER A 180 -20.49 14.28 -5.74
N LEU A 181 -19.60 13.34 -6.08
CA LEU A 181 -19.11 13.17 -7.45
C LEU A 181 -20.21 12.71 -8.42
N LYS A 182 -21.14 11.85 -7.96
CA LYS A 182 -22.30 11.47 -8.76
C LYS A 182 -23.23 12.66 -9.02
N LYS A 183 -23.51 13.46 -7.98
CA LYS A 183 -24.34 14.69 -8.09
C LYS A 183 -23.72 15.72 -9.03
N LEU A 184 -22.38 15.84 -9.04
CA LEU A 184 -21.64 16.72 -9.94
C LEU A 184 -21.51 16.17 -11.38
N GLY A 185 -22.16 15.05 -11.71
CA GLY A 185 -22.12 14.46 -13.04
C GLY A 185 -20.78 13.82 -13.43
N GLN A 186 -19.88 13.59 -12.49
CA GLN A 186 -18.51 13.12 -12.70
C GLN A 186 -18.44 11.59 -12.94
N ARG A 187 -19.22 11.12 -13.91
CA ARG A 187 -19.35 9.70 -14.22
C ARG A 187 -18.03 9.04 -14.62
N GLN A 188 -17.10 9.78 -15.22
CA GLN A 188 -15.80 9.22 -15.60
C GLN A 188 -14.95 8.84 -14.39
N ILE A 189 -14.89 9.68 -13.35
CA ILE A 189 -14.14 9.43 -12.12
C ILE A 189 -14.72 8.21 -11.41
N THR A 190 -16.05 8.17 -11.24
CA THR A 190 -16.69 7.05 -10.56
C THR A 190 -16.51 5.72 -11.30
N ARG A 191 -16.58 5.72 -12.62
CA ARG A 191 -16.35 4.52 -13.44
C ARG A 191 -14.91 4.04 -13.41
N ARG A 192 -13.93 4.94 -13.34
CA ARG A 192 -12.50 4.59 -13.37
C ARG A 192 -11.97 4.12 -12.03
N PHE A 193 -12.39 4.76 -10.94
CA PHE A 193 -11.79 4.56 -9.63
C PHE A 193 -12.75 3.97 -8.58
N MET A 194 -14.07 4.06 -8.77
CA MET A 194 -15.04 3.78 -7.72
C MET A 194 -16.01 2.63 -8.08
N THR A 195 -15.68 1.83 -9.09
CA THR A 195 -16.49 0.66 -9.47
C THR A 195 -16.31 -0.48 -8.49
N MET A 196 -15.09 -0.69 -8.05
CA MET A 196 -14.73 -1.73 -7.09
C MET A 196 -14.41 -1.11 -5.74
N GLU A 197 -14.93 -1.73 -4.68
CA GLU A 197 -14.75 -1.25 -3.31
C GLU A 197 -14.34 -2.43 -2.42
N TYR A 198 -13.38 -2.20 -1.56
CA TYR A 198 -12.96 -3.16 -0.56
C TYR A 198 -12.78 -2.47 0.78
N ARG A 199 -13.49 -2.96 1.80
CA ARG A 199 -13.26 -2.55 3.18
C ARG A 199 -12.12 -3.38 3.76
N PHE A 200 -10.98 -2.74 4.02
CA PHE A 200 -9.88 -3.39 4.69
C PHE A 200 -10.17 -3.49 6.19
N PRO A 201 -10.31 -4.71 6.75
CA PRO A 201 -10.78 -4.88 8.12
C PRO A 201 -9.70 -4.55 9.18
N GLY A 202 -8.41 -4.60 8.82
CA GLY A 202 -7.32 -4.55 9.78
C GLY A 202 -7.33 -5.77 10.70
N LEU A 203 -6.84 -5.58 11.92
CA LEU A 203 -6.87 -6.59 12.99
C LEU A 203 -8.20 -6.46 13.74
N SER A 204 -9.23 -7.15 13.29
CA SER A 204 -10.61 -6.92 13.74
C SER A 204 -11.20 -8.02 14.64
N VAL A 205 -10.55 -9.18 14.69
CA VAL A 205 -10.99 -10.31 15.50
C VAL A 205 -9.82 -10.97 16.23
N PRO A 206 -10.05 -11.68 17.35
CA PRO A 206 -8.98 -12.34 18.12
C PRO A 206 -8.11 -13.29 17.29
N SER A 207 -8.68 -13.94 16.26
CA SER A 207 -7.92 -14.82 15.36
C SER A 207 -6.87 -14.07 14.52
N ASP A 208 -7.11 -12.80 14.18
CA ASP A 208 -6.15 -11.97 13.46
C ASP A 208 -4.92 -11.69 14.34
N ILE A 209 -5.16 -11.39 15.62
CA ILE A 209 -4.11 -11.19 16.61
C ILE A 209 -3.32 -12.47 16.83
N ASN A 210 -4.00 -13.61 16.96
CA ASN A 210 -3.33 -14.91 17.11
C ASN A 210 -2.42 -15.21 15.90
N SER A 211 -2.89 -14.96 14.68
CA SER A 211 -2.11 -15.15 13.46
C SER A 211 -0.87 -14.25 13.44
N LEU A 212 -1.04 -12.98 13.80
CA LEU A 212 0.07 -12.02 13.91
C LEU A 212 1.10 -12.46 14.96
N LEU A 213 0.67 -12.78 16.18
CA LEU A 213 1.54 -13.21 17.25
C LEU A 213 2.23 -14.54 16.93
N SER A 214 1.56 -15.46 16.23
CA SER A 214 2.16 -16.69 15.73
C SER A 214 3.26 -16.43 14.70
N ALA A 215 3.07 -15.46 13.82
CA ALA A 215 4.11 -15.06 12.87
C ALA A 215 5.32 -14.45 13.59
N ILE A 216 5.10 -13.67 14.63
CA ILE A 216 6.18 -13.10 15.46
C ILE A 216 6.93 -14.21 16.22
N ASP A 217 6.22 -15.19 16.82
CA ASP A 217 6.82 -16.35 17.50
C ASP A 217 7.75 -17.15 16.57
N ASN A 218 7.38 -17.27 15.30
CA ASN A 218 8.15 -18.02 14.31
C ASN A 218 9.29 -17.20 13.66
N THR A 219 9.35 -15.90 13.96
CA THR A 219 10.37 -15.01 13.37
C THR A 219 11.71 -15.25 14.02
N LYS A 220 12.72 -15.52 13.18
CA LYS A 220 14.12 -15.63 13.58
C LYS A 220 14.89 -14.39 13.15
N ILE A 221 15.79 -13.96 14.01
CA ILE A 221 16.70 -12.85 13.75
C ILE A 221 18.15 -13.29 13.90
N LYS A 222 19.03 -12.73 13.09
CA LYS A 222 20.45 -12.98 13.16
C LYS A 222 21.16 -11.77 13.79
N ILE A 223 21.66 -11.95 15.01
CA ILE A 223 22.41 -10.93 15.74
C ILE A 223 23.78 -11.53 16.11
N ASN A 224 24.85 -10.80 15.81
CA ASN A 224 26.23 -11.23 16.08
C ASN A 224 26.51 -12.65 15.57
N ASN A 225 26.06 -12.97 14.36
CA ASN A 225 26.16 -14.28 13.69
C ASN A 225 25.44 -15.44 14.40
N LYS A 226 24.63 -15.18 15.42
CA LYS A 226 23.77 -16.18 16.07
C LYS A 226 22.34 -15.98 15.62
N GLU A 227 21.72 -17.07 15.16
CA GLU A 227 20.29 -17.10 14.85
C GLU A 227 19.50 -17.44 16.11
N GLN A 228 18.51 -16.63 16.43
CA GLN A 228 17.64 -16.87 17.58
C GLN A 228 16.22 -16.36 17.29
N SER A 229 15.23 -16.85 18.05
CA SER A 229 13.86 -16.36 17.97
C SER A 229 13.81 -14.89 18.38
N LEU A 230 13.00 -14.10 17.67
CA LEU A 230 12.76 -12.72 18.02
C LEU A 230 12.21 -12.59 19.46
N VAL A 231 11.30 -13.47 19.84
CA VAL A 231 10.70 -13.50 21.19
C VAL A 231 11.76 -13.79 22.25
N SER A 232 12.61 -14.80 22.04
CA SER A 232 13.65 -15.14 23.01
C SER A 232 14.72 -14.06 23.16
N TYR A 233 14.89 -13.23 22.12
CA TYR A 233 15.80 -12.10 22.20
C TYR A 233 15.28 -10.99 23.14
N PHE A 234 13.98 -10.65 23.05
CA PHE A 234 13.38 -9.62 23.91
C PHE A 234 12.97 -10.13 25.29
N ILE A 235 12.68 -11.42 25.39
CA ILE A 235 12.26 -12.10 26.62
C ILE A 235 13.18 -13.29 26.85
N PRO A 236 14.40 -13.09 27.41
CA PRO A 236 15.37 -14.18 27.62
C PRO A 236 14.82 -15.31 28.50
N ALA A 237 13.89 -15.03 29.39
CA ALA A 237 13.21 -16.06 30.19
C ALA A 237 12.39 -17.02 29.34
N ALA A 238 11.93 -16.62 28.15
CA ALA A 238 11.23 -17.46 27.20
C ALA A 238 12.09 -18.60 26.61
N THR A 239 13.42 -18.49 26.70
CA THR A 239 14.34 -19.55 26.23
C THR A 239 14.33 -20.80 27.11
N LYS A 240 13.86 -20.69 28.35
CA LYS A 240 13.85 -21.79 29.34
C LYS A 240 12.52 -22.56 29.36
N GLY A 241 11.54 -22.19 28.51
CA GLY A 241 10.24 -22.84 28.51
C GLY A 241 9.56 -22.79 27.14
N SER A 242 8.35 -23.30 27.06
CA SER A 242 7.49 -23.30 25.87
C SER A 242 6.75 -21.97 25.66
N PHE A 243 7.26 -20.86 26.20
CA PHE A 243 6.60 -19.56 26.14
C PHE A 243 6.37 -19.11 24.69
N LYS A 244 5.14 -18.78 24.37
CA LYS A 244 4.72 -18.22 23.09
C LYS A 244 3.82 -17.03 23.28
N ILE A 245 4.14 -15.91 22.64
CA ILE A 245 3.31 -14.70 22.78
C ILE A 245 1.91 -14.86 22.21
N ARG A 246 1.69 -15.78 21.27
CA ARG A 246 0.35 -16.09 20.72
C ARG A 246 -0.65 -16.59 21.78
N GLU A 247 -0.18 -17.16 22.89
CA GLU A 247 -1.03 -17.62 23.99
C GLU A 247 -1.77 -16.46 24.68
N TYR A 248 -1.25 -15.24 24.54
CA TYR A 248 -1.81 -13.99 25.07
C TYR A 248 -2.65 -13.21 24.06
N SER A 249 -3.11 -13.87 22.99
CA SER A 249 -3.83 -13.20 21.89
C SER A 249 -5.15 -12.56 22.32
N LYS A 250 -5.83 -13.12 23.31
CA LYS A 250 -7.08 -12.57 23.84
C LYS A 250 -6.84 -11.29 24.63
N GLU A 251 -5.87 -11.33 25.54
CA GLU A 251 -5.49 -10.18 26.35
C GLU A 251 -4.99 -9.03 25.49
N VAL A 252 -4.17 -9.31 24.48
CA VAL A 252 -3.70 -8.31 23.52
C VAL A 252 -4.86 -7.71 22.72
N TYR A 253 -5.82 -8.55 22.32
CA TYR A 253 -7.02 -8.08 21.61
C TYR A 253 -7.88 -7.16 22.48
N GLU A 254 -8.15 -7.54 23.73
CA GLU A 254 -8.92 -6.75 24.69
C GLU A 254 -8.25 -5.39 24.98
N LEU A 255 -6.91 -5.37 25.12
CA LEU A 255 -6.15 -4.15 25.29
C LEU A 255 -6.23 -3.23 24.06
N LEU A 256 -6.19 -3.78 22.85
CA LEU A 256 -6.29 -3.01 21.61
C LEU A 256 -7.69 -2.41 21.42
N ILE A 257 -8.74 -3.16 21.72
CA ILE A 257 -10.13 -2.68 21.59
C ILE A 257 -10.47 -1.68 22.70
N GLY A 258 -10.00 -1.90 23.93
CA GLY A 258 -10.24 -0.98 25.05
C GLY A 258 -9.48 0.35 24.92
N SER A 259 -8.59 0.47 23.92
CA SER A 259 -7.80 1.69 23.64
C SER A 259 -8.35 2.50 22.44
N ILE A 260 -9.42 2.05 21.81
CA ILE A 260 -10.14 2.70 20.70
C ILE A 260 -11.46 3.28 21.20
#